data_178ad097f061e86e575213deed9db770
#
_entry.id   178ad097f061e86e575213deed9db770
#
_cell.length_a   1.000
_cell.length_b   1.000
_cell.length_c   1.000
_cell.angle_alpha   90.00
_cell.angle_beta   90.00
_cell.angle_gamma   90.00
#
_symmetry.space_group_name_H-M   'P 1'
#
loop_
_entity.id
_entity.type
_entity.pdbx_description
1 polymer ?
#
loop_
_entity_poly.entity_id
_entity_poly.type
_entity_poly.pdbx_seq_one_letter_code
_entity_poly.pdbx_strand_id
1 'polypeptide(L)'
;MKLPRPFIQLPLLFDAGVLAAEIEALGEGVWRDHPQKFPGNSMLPLLAVDGEPANESFAGTMAPTPELLRCPYLMQVMASFGATLGRTRLMRLAGQAEVTPHVDQGYYWAERVRVHVPIVTQPTVRFECGEVAIHMAAGECWIFDTWRNHNVINDASQSRIHLVADTVGGEAFWDLVAAGRGHDADRGAWKAIHVPPSSAAAALVCEDYNIPRAMTPWEADYHMRRLLDDADPRDPNLAAAHAQVERFFQAWRGLWAR
;
A
#
# COMPACT_ATOMS: atom_id res chain seq x y z
N MET A 1 -1.14 -6.55 -6.15
CA MET A 1 -0.57 -6.76 -7.51
C MET A 1 0.89 -7.14 -7.36
N LYS A 2 1.37 -8.14 -8.13
CA LYS A 2 2.80 -8.51 -8.17
C LYS A 2 3.55 -7.51 -9.03
N LEU A 3 4.73 -7.10 -8.60
CA LEU A 3 5.62 -6.22 -9.34
C LEU A 3 6.83 -6.99 -9.90
N PRO A 4 7.43 -6.52 -11.02
CA PRO A 4 8.59 -7.19 -11.61
C PRO A 4 9.86 -7.06 -10.76
N ARG A 5 9.90 -6.09 -9.84
CA ARG A 5 11.03 -5.80 -8.94
C ARG A 5 10.55 -5.67 -7.50
N PRO A 6 11.41 -5.98 -6.50
CA PRO A 6 11.06 -5.81 -5.10
C PRO A 6 10.65 -4.37 -4.77
N PHE A 7 11.39 -3.40 -5.29
CA PHE A 7 11.16 -1.97 -5.07
C PHE A 7 11.32 -1.17 -6.34
N ILE A 8 10.45 -0.17 -6.52
CA ILE A 8 10.53 0.83 -7.59
C ILE A 8 10.39 2.21 -6.94
N GLN A 9 11.37 3.09 -7.16
CA GLN A 9 11.30 4.49 -6.77
C GLN A 9 10.57 5.27 -7.87
N LEU A 10 9.48 5.93 -7.51
CA LEU A 10 8.75 6.81 -8.42
C LEU A 10 9.46 8.17 -8.55
N PRO A 11 9.35 8.86 -9.69
CA PRO A 11 10.05 10.12 -9.96
C PRO A 11 9.39 11.31 -9.25
N LEU A 12 9.06 11.16 -7.96
CA LEU A 12 8.46 12.19 -7.12
C LEU A 12 9.31 12.41 -5.87
N LEU A 13 9.43 13.67 -5.47
CA LEU A 13 10.11 14.07 -4.24
C LEU A 13 9.28 15.14 -3.52
N PHE A 14 9.09 14.98 -2.22
CA PHE A 14 8.24 15.82 -1.39
C PHE A 14 9.01 16.51 -0.28
N ASP A 15 8.48 17.60 0.24
CA ASP A 15 9.00 18.30 1.40
C ASP A 15 8.58 17.57 2.69
N ALA A 16 9.42 16.65 3.12
CA ALA A 16 9.15 15.83 4.32
C ALA A 16 9.03 16.69 5.59
N GLY A 17 9.70 17.83 5.64
CA GLY A 17 9.63 18.74 6.79
C GLY A 17 8.25 19.38 6.94
N VAL A 18 7.64 19.79 5.81
CA VAL A 18 6.27 20.33 5.79
C VAL A 18 5.26 19.25 6.15
N LEU A 19 5.41 18.03 5.60
CA LEU A 19 4.56 16.90 5.96
C LEU A 19 4.65 16.56 7.44
N ALA A 20 5.84 16.52 8.00
CA ALA A 20 6.04 16.24 9.41
C ALA A 20 5.36 17.30 10.31
N ALA A 21 5.47 18.59 9.94
CA ALA A 21 4.82 19.67 10.67
C ALA A 21 3.28 19.58 10.61
N GLU A 22 2.68 19.22 9.47
CA GLU A 22 1.23 18.99 9.38
C GLU A 22 0.78 17.85 10.30
N ILE A 23 1.54 16.75 10.34
CA ILE A 23 1.23 15.58 11.17
C ILE A 23 1.38 15.92 12.66
N GLU A 24 2.43 16.64 13.05
CA GLU A 24 2.65 17.07 14.42
C GLU A 24 1.51 17.98 14.91
N ALA A 25 1.00 18.86 14.05
CA ALA A 25 -0.13 19.74 14.35
C ALA A 25 -1.46 19.00 14.60
N LEU A 26 -1.60 17.74 14.19
CA LEU A 26 -2.75 16.90 14.53
C LEU A 26 -2.73 16.45 15.99
N GLY A 27 -1.55 16.34 16.60
CA GLY A 27 -1.35 15.89 17.98
C GLY A 27 -1.36 14.37 18.14
N GLU A 28 -1.11 13.91 19.37
CA GLU A 28 -0.99 12.47 19.65
C GLU A 28 -2.33 11.74 19.73
N GLY A 29 -3.42 12.44 20.04
CA GLY A 29 -4.73 11.82 20.25
C GLY A 29 -5.38 11.20 19.02
N VAL A 30 -4.83 11.45 17.81
CA VAL A 30 -5.35 10.91 16.54
C VAL A 30 -4.78 9.54 16.18
N TRP A 31 -3.68 9.14 16.84
CA TRP A 31 -3.03 7.87 16.57
C TRP A 31 -3.78 6.71 17.25
N ARG A 32 -3.83 5.58 16.54
CA ARG A 32 -4.48 4.35 16.99
C ARG A 32 -3.50 3.18 16.92
N ASP A 33 -3.67 2.19 17.77
CA ASP A 33 -2.92 0.96 17.66
C ASP A 33 -3.20 0.27 16.31
N HIS A 34 -2.18 -0.38 15.77
CA HIS A 34 -2.37 -1.18 14.56
C HIS A 34 -3.33 -2.36 14.84
N PRO A 35 -4.31 -2.68 13.94
CA PRO A 35 -5.30 -3.74 14.17
C PRO A 35 -4.69 -5.10 14.53
N GLN A 36 -3.54 -5.43 13.95
CA GLN A 36 -2.79 -6.66 14.25
C GLN A 36 -1.97 -6.57 15.54
N LYS A 37 -2.03 -5.44 16.24
CA LYS A 37 -1.38 -5.22 17.55
C LYS A 37 0.12 -5.50 17.57
N PHE A 38 0.83 -5.22 16.46
CA PHE A 38 2.29 -5.26 16.47
C PHE A 38 2.84 -4.25 17.48
N PRO A 39 3.70 -4.66 18.42
CA PRO A 39 4.25 -3.76 19.42
C PRO A 39 4.95 -2.55 18.78
N GLY A 40 4.66 -1.36 19.30
CA GLY A 40 5.24 -0.12 18.78
C GLY A 40 4.72 0.33 17.41
N ASN A 41 3.72 -0.32 16.85
CA ASN A 41 3.12 0.06 15.58
C ASN A 41 1.77 0.75 15.81
N SER A 42 1.65 1.99 15.35
CA SER A 42 0.41 2.76 15.37
C SER A 42 0.10 3.36 14.00
N MET A 43 -1.15 3.66 13.77
CA MET A 43 -1.63 4.20 12.50
C MET A 43 -2.55 5.40 12.69
N LEU A 44 -2.64 6.22 11.66
CA LEU A 44 -3.63 7.27 11.51
C LEU A 44 -4.32 7.09 10.15
N PRO A 45 -5.60 6.71 10.11
CA PRO A 45 -6.36 6.61 8.86
C PRO A 45 -6.50 7.97 8.18
N LEU A 46 -6.26 8.02 6.88
CA LEU A 46 -6.35 9.20 6.03
C LEU A 46 -7.48 9.08 5.00
N LEU A 47 -7.57 7.92 4.34
CA LEU A 47 -8.73 7.51 3.55
C LEU A 47 -9.31 6.26 4.19
N ALA A 48 -10.58 6.30 4.49
CA ALA A 48 -11.35 5.22 5.07
C ALA A 48 -12.73 5.15 4.41
N VAL A 49 -13.46 4.06 4.63
CA VAL A 49 -14.84 3.94 4.15
C VAL A 49 -15.69 5.04 4.79
N ASP A 50 -16.39 5.79 3.93
CA ASP A 50 -17.23 6.96 4.28
C ASP A 50 -16.48 8.08 5.03
N GLY A 51 -15.14 8.10 4.97
CA GLY A 51 -14.30 9.03 5.71
C GLY A 51 -14.27 8.78 7.22
N GLU A 52 -14.81 7.65 7.68
CA GLU A 52 -14.89 7.31 9.10
C GLU A 52 -13.61 6.63 9.59
N PRO A 53 -12.77 7.31 10.41
CA PRO A 53 -11.47 6.76 10.81
C PRO A 53 -11.56 5.45 11.59
N ALA A 54 -12.69 5.16 12.23
CA ALA A 54 -12.92 3.91 12.96
C ALA A 54 -13.29 2.74 12.04
N ASN A 55 -13.66 3.01 10.79
CA ASN A 55 -14.04 1.98 9.83
C ASN A 55 -12.80 1.39 9.16
N GLU A 56 -12.39 0.21 9.59
CA GLU A 56 -11.23 -0.50 9.06
C GLU A 56 -11.55 -1.40 7.87
N SER A 57 -12.78 -1.36 7.35
CA SER A 57 -13.19 -2.15 6.19
C SER A 57 -12.35 -1.81 4.96
N PHE A 58 -12.11 -2.82 4.14
CA PHE A 58 -11.55 -2.64 2.79
C PHE A 58 -12.64 -2.36 1.75
N ALA A 59 -13.89 -2.69 2.07
CA ALA A 59 -15.02 -2.61 1.14
C ALA A 59 -15.92 -1.42 1.47
N GLY A 60 -16.12 -0.53 0.51
CA GLY A 60 -16.98 0.64 0.60
C GLY A 60 -16.39 1.85 -0.13
N THR A 61 -17.15 2.94 -0.16
CA THR A 61 -16.74 4.21 -0.74
C THR A 61 -15.64 4.85 0.10
N MET A 62 -14.46 5.05 -0.46
CA MET A 62 -13.35 5.68 0.24
C MET A 62 -13.51 7.20 0.23
N ALA A 63 -13.30 7.82 1.38
CA ALA A 63 -13.36 9.27 1.52
C ALA A 63 -12.27 9.78 2.49
N PRO A 64 -11.86 11.06 2.36
CA PRO A 64 -10.95 11.70 3.30
C PRO A 64 -11.50 11.73 4.73
N THR A 65 -10.66 11.38 5.69
CA THR A 65 -10.97 11.52 7.11
C THR A 65 -10.88 13.00 7.54
N PRO A 66 -11.51 13.39 8.67
CA PRO A 66 -11.36 14.73 9.20
C PRO A 66 -9.90 15.16 9.46
N GLU A 67 -9.04 14.20 9.82
CA GLU A 67 -7.62 14.43 10.04
C GLU A 67 -6.91 14.79 8.74
N LEU A 68 -7.16 14.05 7.64
CA LEU A 68 -6.57 14.35 6.35
C LEU A 68 -6.99 15.73 5.83
N LEU A 69 -8.24 16.12 6.01
CA LEU A 69 -8.74 17.45 5.59
C LEU A 69 -8.04 18.63 6.27
N ARG A 70 -7.32 18.38 7.36
CA ARG A 70 -6.49 19.37 8.07
C ARG A 70 -5.05 19.43 7.55
N CYS A 71 -4.68 18.55 6.61
CA CYS A 71 -3.34 18.42 6.07
C CYS A 71 -3.30 18.73 4.57
N PRO A 72 -3.33 20.00 4.15
CA PRO A 72 -3.46 20.38 2.75
C PRO A 72 -2.28 19.90 1.89
N TYR A 73 -1.06 19.90 2.41
CA TYR A 73 0.08 19.42 1.64
C TYR A 73 0.08 17.88 1.51
N LEU A 74 -0.33 17.17 2.55
CA LEU A 74 -0.50 15.72 2.47
C LEU A 74 -1.54 15.34 1.41
N MET A 75 -2.64 16.11 1.29
CA MET A 75 -3.60 15.94 0.20
C MET A 75 -2.96 16.21 -1.18
N GLN A 76 -2.12 17.24 -1.33
CA GLN A 76 -1.41 17.53 -2.59
C GLN A 76 -0.45 16.41 -2.96
N VAL A 77 0.28 15.86 -1.98
CA VAL A 77 1.16 14.70 -2.16
C VAL A 77 0.36 13.50 -2.70
N MET A 78 -0.76 13.18 -2.08
CA MET A 78 -1.61 12.07 -2.52
C MET A 78 -2.23 12.32 -3.91
N ALA A 79 -2.66 13.54 -4.20
CA ALA A 79 -3.18 13.91 -5.52
C ALA A 79 -2.12 13.80 -6.62
N SER A 80 -0.84 14.09 -6.30
CA SER A 80 0.27 14.03 -7.26
C SER A 80 0.60 12.62 -7.76
N PHE A 81 0.09 11.58 -7.11
CA PHE A 81 0.21 10.21 -7.61
C PHE A 81 -0.57 9.98 -8.91
N GLY A 82 -1.57 10.82 -9.22
CA GLY A 82 -2.41 10.65 -10.41
C GLY A 82 -3.19 9.32 -10.42
N ALA A 83 -3.59 8.86 -9.24
CA ALA A 83 -4.11 7.52 -9.00
C ALA A 83 -5.48 7.54 -8.34
N THR A 84 -6.26 6.48 -8.57
CA THR A 84 -7.45 6.20 -7.77
C THR A 84 -7.02 5.54 -6.46
N LEU A 85 -7.26 6.21 -5.35
CA LEU A 85 -6.76 5.86 -4.03
C LEU A 85 -7.76 5.02 -3.25
N GLY A 86 -7.27 3.93 -2.73
CA GLY A 86 -7.94 3.09 -1.75
C GLY A 86 -7.61 3.50 -0.32
N ARG A 87 -7.66 2.53 0.59
CA ARG A 87 -7.32 2.76 1.99
C ARG A 87 -5.93 3.36 2.13
N THR A 88 -5.84 4.48 2.83
CA THR A 88 -4.59 5.21 3.02
C THR A 88 -4.39 5.57 4.48
N ARG A 89 -3.18 5.43 4.99
CA ARG A 89 -2.84 5.67 6.40
C ARG A 89 -1.45 6.29 6.55
N LEU A 90 -1.25 7.02 7.63
CA LEU A 90 0.09 7.16 8.18
C LEU A 90 0.38 5.94 9.06
N MET A 91 1.57 5.37 8.89
CA MET A 91 2.06 4.25 9.67
C MET A 91 3.26 4.69 10.48
N ARG A 92 3.13 4.64 11.81
CA ARG A 92 4.20 5.00 12.74
C ARG A 92 4.74 3.73 13.41
N LEU A 93 6.05 3.54 13.31
CA LEU A 93 6.78 2.47 13.96
C LEU A 93 7.73 3.08 14.98
N ALA A 94 7.58 2.74 16.24
CA ALA A 94 8.41 3.24 17.33
C ALA A 94 9.88 2.89 17.14
N GLY A 95 10.76 3.61 17.84
CA GLY A 95 12.16 3.24 17.89
C GLY A 95 12.36 1.85 18.50
N GLN A 96 13.34 1.10 18.01
CA GLN A 96 13.65 -0.28 18.41
C GLN A 96 12.48 -1.28 18.21
N ALA A 97 11.58 -0.99 17.27
CA ALA A 97 10.45 -1.85 16.93
C ALA A 97 10.56 -2.39 15.50
N GLU A 98 9.85 -3.47 15.24
CA GLU A 98 9.79 -4.08 13.93
C GLU A 98 8.36 -4.44 13.52
N VAL A 99 8.11 -4.51 12.24
CA VAL A 99 6.98 -5.20 11.64
C VAL A 99 7.50 -6.55 11.18
N THR A 100 7.00 -7.63 11.75
CA THR A 100 7.47 -8.99 11.46
C THR A 100 7.27 -9.38 9.99
N PRO A 101 8.08 -10.30 9.44
CA PRO A 101 7.95 -10.76 8.07
C PRO A 101 6.55 -11.30 7.76
N HIS A 102 5.96 -10.81 6.68
CA HIS A 102 4.63 -11.22 6.20
C HIS A 102 4.49 -10.98 4.69
N VAL A 103 3.39 -11.45 4.13
CA VAL A 103 2.99 -11.24 2.74
C VAL A 103 1.57 -10.67 2.74
N ASP A 104 1.39 -9.56 2.04
CA ASP A 104 0.05 -9.01 1.78
C ASP A 104 -0.55 -9.76 0.59
N GLN A 105 -1.43 -10.70 0.87
CA GLN A 105 -2.08 -11.53 -0.15
C GLN A 105 -3.59 -11.54 0.02
N GLY A 106 -4.29 -11.97 -1.00
CA GLY A 106 -5.73 -12.01 -1.06
C GLY A 106 -6.30 -11.09 -2.12
N TYR A 107 -7.64 -11.12 -2.27
CA TYR A 107 -8.35 -10.44 -3.35
C TYR A 107 -8.04 -8.94 -3.43
N TYR A 108 -8.09 -8.24 -2.29
CA TYR A 108 -7.81 -6.80 -2.25
C TYR A 108 -6.43 -6.46 -2.81
N TRP A 109 -5.41 -7.24 -2.45
CA TRP A 109 -4.02 -7.02 -2.85
C TRP A 109 -3.69 -7.47 -4.27
N ALA A 110 -4.56 -8.29 -4.88
CA ALA A 110 -4.34 -8.78 -6.25
C ALA A 110 -4.33 -7.63 -7.28
N GLU A 111 -5.10 -6.57 -7.03
CA GLU A 111 -5.28 -5.46 -7.96
C GLU A 111 -4.68 -4.14 -7.47
N ARG A 112 -4.07 -4.12 -6.29
CA ARG A 112 -3.51 -2.90 -5.70
C ARG A 112 -2.03 -2.99 -5.52
N VAL A 113 -1.39 -1.84 -5.65
CA VAL A 113 -0.03 -1.60 -5.19
C VAL A 113 -0.07 -0.65 -4.01
N ARG A 114 1.00 -0.67 -3.23
CA ARG A 114 1.15 0.17 -2.05
C ARG A 114 2.23 1.20 -2.29
N VAL A 115 1.84 2.47 -2.23
CA VAL A 115 2.76 3.61 -2.30
C VAL A 115 3.23 3.96 -0.91
N HIS A 116 4.54 4.17 -0.75
CA HIS A 116 5.19 4.63 0.46
C HIS A 116 5.85 5.98 0.23
N VAL A 117 5.56 6.95 1.11
CA VAL A 117 6.31 8.18 1.23
C VAL A 117 6.83 8.27 2.65
N PRO A 118 8.16 8.09 2.87
CA PRO A 118 8.77 8.31 4.17
C PRO A 118 8.69 9.79 4.55
N ILE A 119 8.16 10.09 5.73
CA ILE A 119 8.02 11.45 6.24
C ILE A 119 9.03 11.70 7.36
N VAL A 120 9.03 10.80 8.35
CA VAL A 120 10.05 10.77 9.41
C VAL A 120 10.76 9.44 9.31
N THR A 121 12.06 9.47 9.10
CA THR A 121 12.88 8.25 8.99
C THR A 121 14.33 8.53 9.35
N GLN A 122 15.10 7.48 9.62
CA GLN A 122 16.53 7.56 9.90
C GLN A 122 17.29 6.56 9.02
N PRO A 123 18.58 6.80 8.72
CA PRO A 123 19.34 5.93 7.81
C PRO A 123 19.42 4.45 8.22
N THR A 124 19.18 4.15 9.50
CA THR A 124 19.16 2.79 10.05
C THR A 124 17.82 2.06 9.87
N VAL A 125 16.76 2.77 9.47
CA VAL A 125 15.47 2.14 9.15
C VAL A 125 15.63 1.33 7.87
N ARG A 126 15.35 0.02 7.96
CA ARG A 126 15.40 -0.90 6.82
C ARG A 126 14.02 -1.38 6.44
N PHE A 127 13.74 -1.34 5.16
CA PHE A 127 12.58 -2.00 4.56
C PHE A 127 13.10 -3.19 3.75
N GLU A 128 12.69 -4.39 4.12
CA GLU A 128 13.10 -5.63 3.48
C GLU A 128 11.96 -6.18 2.62
N CYS A 129 12.26 -6.65 1.41
CA CYS A 129 11.32 -7.25 0.48
C CYS A 129 12.01 -8.36 -0.32
N GLY A 130 11.64 -9.62 -0.07
CA GLY A 130 12.40 -10.78 -0.51
C GLY A 130 13.81 -10.76 0.11
N GLU A 131 14.83 -10.85 -0.72
CA GLU A 131 16.24 -10.82 -0.28
C GLU A 131 16.87 -9.41 -0.36
N VAL A 132 16.06 -8.38 -0.60
CA VAL A 132 16.52 -7.01 -0.78
C VAL A 132 16.14 -6.16 0.41
N ALA A 133 17.11 -5.44 0.97
CA ALA A 133 16.91 -4.46 2.04
C ALA A 133 17.30 -3.07 1.52
N ILE A 134 16.44 -2.09 1.71
CA ILE A 134 16.71 -0.69 1.36
C ILE A 134 16.38 0.25 2.50
N HIS A 135 16.98 1.44 2.48
CA HIS A 135 16.50 2.60 3.20
C HIS A 135 15.75 3.50 2.23
N MET A 136 14.53 3.87 2.59
CA MET A 136 13.74 4.86 1.86
C MET A 136 13.95 6.22 2.54
N ALA A 137 14.59 7.16 1.84
CA ALA A 137 14.88 8.48 2.41
C ALA A 137 13.63 9.37 2.51
N ALA A 138 13.65 10.32 3.43
CA ALA A 138 12.54 11.22 3.67
C ALA A 138 12.17 12.01 2.40
N GLY A 139 10.87 12.08 2.09
CA GLY A 139 10.32 12.75 0.91
C GLY A 139 10.36 11.93 -0.38
N GLU A 140 11.07 10.80 -0.43
CA GLU A 140 11.04 9.92 -1.61
C GLU A 140 9.68 9.23 -1.76
N CYS A 141 9.38 8.76 -2.96
CA CYS A 141 8.17 8.03 -3.29
C CYS A 141 8.52 6.63 -3.81
N TRP A 142 7.96 5.61 -3.19
CA TRP A 142 8.28 4.23 -3.49
C TRP A 142 7.03 3.38 -3.64
N ILE A 143 7.10 2.34 -4.49
CA ILE A 143 6.21 1.19 -4.47
C ILE A 143 7.04 -0.07 -4.26
N PHE A 144 6.44 -1.11 -3.69
CA PHE A 144 7.11 -2.39 -3.51
C PHE A 144 6.16 -3.56 -3.77
N ASP A 145 6.73 -4.74 -4.04
CA ASP A 145 5.98 -5.96 -4.30
C ASP A 145 5.47 -6.58 -2.99
N THR A 146 4.23 -6.27 -2.62
CA THR A 146 3.58 -6.75 -1.40
C THR A 146 3.36 -8.28 -1.38
N TRP A 147 3.50 -8.96 -2.52
CA TRP A 147 3.40 -10.42 -2.65
C TRP A 147 4.69 -11.15 -2.32
N ARG A 148 5.79 -10.42 -2.11
CA ARG A 148 7.02 -10.96 -1.54
C ARG A 148 6.96 -10.87 -0.02
N ASN A 149 7.66 -11.79 0.65
CA ASN A 149 7.87 -11.67 2.09
C ASN A 149 8.57 -10.35 2.39
N HIS A 150 7.99 -9.54 3.26
CA HIS A 150 8.52 -8.22 3.58
C HIS A 150 8.36 -7.88 5.06
N ASN A 151 9.24 -7.04 5.56
CA ASN A 151 9.26 -6.55 6.93
C ASN A 151 9.90 -5.16 7.01
N VAL A 152 9.74 -4.53 8.15
CA VAL A 152 10.35 -3.22 8.44
C VAL A 152 11.01 -3.25 9.79
N ILE A 153 12.26 -2.81 9.86
CA ILE A 153 13.04 -2.76 11.10
C ILE A 153 13.42 -1.31 11.36
N ASN A 154 13.08 -0.82 12.54
CA ASN A 154 13.49 0.49 13.00
C ASN A 154 14.51 0.36 14.14
N ASP A 155 15.78 0.26 13.79
CA ASP A 155 16.89 0.18 14.76
C ASP A 155 17.27 1.55 15.36
N ALA A 156 16.58 2.64 14.95
CA ALA A 156 16.80 3.95 15.54
C ALA A 156 16.10 4.08 16.90
N SER A 157 16.44 5.11 17.66
CA SER A 157 15.74 5.46 18.92
C SER A 157 14.45 6.25 18.69
N GLN A 158 14.30 6.86 17.50
CA GLN A 158 13.15 7.69 17.15
C GLN A 158 12.13 6.90 16.34
N SER A 159 10.87 7.31 16.43
CA SER A 159 9.81 6.73 15.60
C SER A 159 10.03 7.08 14.12
N ARG A 160 9.62 6.17 13.28
CA ARG A 160 9.52 6.35 11.83
C ARG A 160 8.05 6.56 11.46
N ILE A 161 7.76 7.49 10.52
CA ILE A 161 6.41 7.74 9.99
C ILE A 161 6.46 7.70 8.47
N HIS A 162 5.62 6.83 7.87
CA HIS A 162 5.41 6.78 6.42
C HIS A 162 3.94 7.03 6.08
N LEU A 163 3.69 7.80 5.03
CA LEU A 163 2.43 7.70 4.29
C LEU A 163 2.41 6.35 3.56
N VAL A 164 1.31 5.63 3.71
CA VAL A 164 1.07 4.32 3.08
C VAL A 164 -0.28 4.36 2.40
N ALA A 165 -0.27 4.42 1.07
CA ALA A 165 -1.47 4.53 0.24
C ALA A 165 -1.64 3.29 -0.64
N ASP A 166 -2.80 2.66 -0.56
CA ASP A 166 -3.17 1.57 -1.45
C ASP A 166 -3.86 2.15 -2.69
N THR A 167 -3.53 1.65 -3.89
CA THR A 167 -4.12 2.15 -5.14
C THR A 167 -4.22 1.09 -6.21
N VAL A 168 -5.28 1.15 -7.00
CA VAL A 168 -5.39 0.41 -8.29
C VAL A 168 -4.65 1.13 -9.43
N GLY A 169 -4.15 2.34 -9.18
CA GLY A 169 -3.46 3.16 -10.16
C GLY A 169 -4.41 4.05 -10.95
N GLY A 170 -4.08 4.25 -12.19
CA GLY A 170 -4.65 5.11 -13.20
C GLY A 170 -3.60 5.34 -14.26
N GLU A 171 -3.95 5.90 -15.42
CA GLU A 171 -3.01 6.11 -16.52
C GLU A 171 -1.77 6.91 -16.08
N ALA A 172 -1.98 8.07 -15.47
CA ALA A 172 -0.89 8.93 -14.99
C ALA A 172 -0.02 8.25 -13.93
N PHE A 173 -0.61 7.42 -13.06
CA PHE A 173 0.15 6.67 -12.07
C PHE A 173 1.07 5.64 -12.73
N TRP A 174 0.57 4.90 -13.71
CA TRP A 174 1.37 3.89 -14.39
C TRP A 174 2.46 4.50 -15.27
N ASP A 175 2.27 5.73 -15.78
CA ASP A 175 3.32 6.51 -16.42
C ASP A 175 4.44 6.88 -15.42
N LEU A 176 4.08 7.28 -14.18
CA LEU A 176 5.06 7.49 -13.12
C LEU A 176 5.82 6.21 -12.78
N VAL A 177 5.14 5.07 -12.72
CA VAL A 177 5.80 3.77 -12.48
C VAL A 177 6.75 3.43 -13.61
N ALA A 178 6.37 3.65 -14.88
CA ALA A 178 7.21 3.40 -16.04
C ALA A 178 8.45 4.33 -16.08
N ALA A 179 8.30 5.57 -15.61
CA ALA A 179 9.40 6.54 -15.46
C ALA A 179 10.22 6.32 -14.17
N GLY A 180 9.78 5.41 -13.30
CA GLY A 180 10.44 5.04 -12.05
C GLY A 180 11.75 4.26 -12.30
N ARG A 181 12.51 4.03 -11.23
CA ARG A 181 13.73 3.23 -11.27
C ARG A 181 13.70 2.10 -10.24
N GLY A 182 14.33 0.99 -10.56
CA GLY A 182 14.57 -0.08 -9.58
C GLY A 182 15.55 0.39 -8.50
N HIS A 183 15.47 -0.24 -7.33
CA HIS A 183 16.37 0.03 -6.19
C HIS A 183 17.85 -0.18 -6.53
N ASP A 184 18.14 -1.08 -7.46
CA ASP A 184 19.46 -1.48 -7.95
C ASP A 184 19.97 -0.67 -9.16
N ALA A 185 19.12 0.22 -9.69
CA ALA A 185 19.48 1.02 -10.84
C ALA A 185 20.42 2.17 -10.46
N ASP A 186 21.46 2.40 -11.28
CA ASP A 186 22.29 3.58 -11.15
C ASP A 186 21.42 4.84 -11.25
N ARG A 187 21.70 5.81 -10.39
CA ARG A 187 20.99 7.10 -10.44
C ARG A 187 21.22 7.82 -11.75
N GLY A 188 22.42 7.75 -12.34
CA GLY A 188 22.72 8.38 -13.62
C GLY A 188 22.14 9.79 -13.75
N ALA A 189 21.46 10.04 -14.88
CA ALA A 189 20.73 11.29 -15.13
C ALA A 189 19.30 11.30 -14.55
N TRP A 190 18.82 10.20 -13.93
CA TRP A 190 17.48 10.13 -13.37
C TRP A 190 17.31 11.08 -12.19
N LYS A 191 16.25 11.89 -12.23
CA LYS A 191 15.93 12.85 -11.18
C LYS A 191 14.45 12.77 -10.85
N ALA A 192 14.13 12.81 -9.56
CA ALA A 192 12.77 12.99 -9.12
C ALA A 192 12.31 14.46 -9.36
N ILE A 193 11.03 14.60 -9.65
CA ILE A 193 10.34 15.88 -9.76
C ILE A 193 9.94 16.31 -8.36
N HIS A 194 10.41 17.48 -7.95
CA HIS A 194 10.00 18.05 -6.67
C HIS A 194 8.59 18.61 -6.77
N VAL A 195 7.72 18.21 -5.87
CA VAL A 195 6.35 18.67 -5.69
C VAL A 195 6.29 19.51 -4.42
N PRO A 196 6.48 20.84 -4.51
CA PRO A 196 6.49 21.72 -3.35
C PRO A 196 5.07 21.95 -2.82
N PRO A 197 4.93 22.31 -1.52
CA PRO A 197 3.64 22.73 -0.98
C PRO A 197 3.14 23.98 -1.73
N SER A 198 1.83 24.04 -1.96
CA SER A 198 1.17 25.17 -2.63
C SER A 198 -0.14 25.55 -1.93
N SER A 199 -0.67 26.72 -2.25
CA SER A 199 -1.98 27.17 -1.76
C SER A 199 -3.16 26.56 -2.55
N ALA A 200 -2.89 25.79 -3.60
CA ALA A 200 -3.94 25.16 -4.41
C ALA A 200 -4.65 24.06 -3.62
N ALA A 201 -5.96 24.05 -3.69
CA ALA A 201 -6.74 22.93 -3.17
C ALA A 201 -6.48 21.69 -4.02
N ALA A 202 -6.28 20.54 -3.35
CA ALA A 202 -6.13 19.25 -4.00
C ALA A 202 -7.43 18.45 -3.88
N ALA A 203 -7.87 17.87 -5.00
CA ALA A 203 -8.96 16.91 -5.03
C ALA A 203 -8.37 15.51 -5.19
N LEU A 204 -8.87 14.55 -4.43
CA LEU A 204 -8.48 13.16 -4.50
C LEU A 204 -9.50 12.37 -5.31
N VAL A 205 -9.01 11.46 -6.14
CA VAL A 205 -9.85 10.42 -6.76
C VAL A 205 -9.78 9.20 -5.85
N CYS A 206 -10.89 8.86 -5.23
CA CYS A 206 -10.98 7.76 -4.27
C CYS A 206 -11.79 6.60 -4.87
N GLU A 207 -11.52 5.37 -4.40
CA GLU A 207 -12.30 4.20 -4.77
C GLU A 207 -13.75 4.35 -4.29
N ASP A 208 -14.70 4.19 -5.18
CA ASP A 208 -16.13 4.21 -4.89
C ASP A 208 -16.69 2.79 -4.84
N TYR A 209 -16.31 1.98 -5.81
CA TYR A 209 -16.68 0.57 -5.88
C TYR A 209 -15.42 -0.30 -5.93
N ASN A 210 -15.02 -0.82 -4.78
CA ASN A 210 -13.68 -1.40 -4.61
C ASN A 210 -13.64 -2.90 -4.35
N ILE A 211 -14.68 -3.50 -3.76
CA ILE A 211 -14.78 -4.94 -3.56
C ILE A 211 -16.20 -5.39 -3.84
N PRO A 212 -16.42 -6.25 -4.82
CA PRO A 212 -17.73 -6.82 -5.06
C PRO A 212 -18.18 -7.66 -3.86
N ARG A 213 -19.49 -7.69 -3.59
CA ARG A 213 -20.06 -8.49 -2.50
C ARG A 213 -19.83 -9.99 -2.69
N ALA A 214 -19.78 -10.44 -3.93
CA ALA A 214 -19.45 -11.82 -4.29
C ALA A 214 -18.76 -11.83 -5.65
N MET A 215 -17.71 -12.66 -5.78
CA MET A 215 -17.08 -12.89 -7.07
C MET A 215 -17.98 -13.73 -7.97
N THR A 216 -18.01 -13.39 -9.26
CA THR A 216 -18.61 -14.25 -10.26
C THR A 216 -17.87 -15.59 -10.31
N PRO A 217 -18.52 -16.69 -10.72
CA PRO A 217 -17.84 -17.97 -10.87
C PRO A 217 -16.61 -17.91 -11.80
N TRP A 218 -16.68 -17.09 -12.86
CA TRP A 218 -15.56 -16.92 -13.79
C TRP A 218 -14.36 -16.23 -13.13
N GLU A 219 -14.60 -15.15 -12.42
CA GLU A 219 -13.56 -14.38 -11.74
C GLU A 219 -12.86 -15.20 -10.65
N ALA A 220 -13.64 -15.88 -9.81
CA ALA A 220 -13.11 -16.74 -8.77
C ALA A 220 -12.33 -17.93 -9.35
N ASP A 221 -12.79 -18.55 -10.45
CA ASP A 221 -12.09 -19.63 -11.16
C ASP A 221 -10.74 -19.13 -11.69
N TYR A 222 -10.71 -17.94 -12.30
CA TYR A 222 -9.48 -17.33 -12.80
C TYR A 222 -8.42 -17.15 -11.67
N HIS A 223 -8.82 -16.62 -10.52
CA HIS A 223 -7.90 -16.43 -9.40
C HIS A 223 -7.41 -17.74 -8.80
N MET A 224 -8.31 -18.71 -8.63
CA MET A 224 -7.92 -20.03 -8.08
C MET A 224 -6.98 -20.78 -9.00
N ARG A 225 -7.18 -20.73 -10.32
CA ARG A 225 -6.25 -21.33 -11.27
C ARG A 225 -4.87 -20.71 -11.17
N ARG A 226 -4.79 -19.38 -11.08
CA ARG A 226 -3.49 -18.71 -10.92
C ARG A 226 -2.76 -19.09 -9.63
N LEU A 227 -3.51 -19.28 -8.52
CA LEU A 227 -2.91 -19.76 -7.28
C LEU A 227 -2.36 -21.19 -7.41
N LEU A 228 -3.09 -22.05 -8.13
CA LEU A 228 -2.64 -23.42 -8.39
C LEU A 228 -1.44 -23.46 -9.36
N ASP A 229 -1.40 -22.56 -10.34
CA ASP A 229 -0.26 -22.45 -11.28
C ASP A 229 1.01 -21.94 -10.56
N ASP A 230 0.88 -21.15 -9.50
CA ASP A 230 1.99 -20.67 -8.66
C ASP A 230 2.46 -21.73 -7.61
N ALA A 231 1.72 -22.83 -7.43
CA ALA A 231 2.07 -23.88 -6.47
C ALA A 231 3.28 -24.70 -6.92
N ASP A 232 4.00 -25.30 -5.98
CA ASP A 232 5.09 -26.21 -6.30
C ASP A 232 4.54 -27.44 -7.08
N PRO A 233 4.95 -27.67 -8.33
CA PRO A 233 4.45 -28.79 -9.13
C PRO A 233 4.78 -30.16 -8.54
N ARG A 234 5.67 -30.22 -7.54
CA ARG A 234 6.03 -31.43 -6.81
C ARG A 234 5.17 -31.68 -5.57
N ASP A 235 4.26 -30.73 -5.23
CA ASP A 235 3.37 -30.93 -4.08
C ASP A 235 2.45 -32.13 -4.32
N PRO A 236 2.49 -33.16 -3.47
CA PRO A 236 1.68 -34.37 -3.65
C PRO A 236 0.16 -34.10 -3.57
N ASN A 237 -0.25 -32.97 -3.01
CA ASN A 237 -1.66 -32.59 -2.86
C ASN A 237 -2.18 -31.76 -4.04
N LEU A 238 -1.33 -31.33 -4.97
CA LEU A 238 -1.71 -30.41 -6.04
C LEU A 238 -2.84 -30.97 -6.92
N ALA A 239 -2.78 -32.26 -7.28
CA ALA A 239 -3.84 -32.91 -8.06
C ALA A 239 -5.18 -32.95 -7.32
N ALA A 240 -5.15 -33.21 -6.01
CA ALA A 240 -6.34 -33.19 -5.17
C ALA A 240 -6.92 -31.76 -5.03
N ALA A 241 -6.07 -30.74 -4.93
CA ALA A 241 -6.46 -29.35 -4.89
C ALA A 241 -7.16 -28.93 -6.21
N HIS A 242 -6.59 -29.28 -7.37
CA HIS A 242 -7.24 -29.04 -8.67
C HIS A 242 -8.64 -29.69 -8.73
N ALA A 243 -8.76 -30.95 -8.34
CA ALA A 243 -10.03 -31.65 -8.35
C ALA A 243 -11.07 -31.00 -7.40
N GLN A 244 -10.62 -30.50 -6.26
CA GLN A 244 -11.49 -29.81 -5.30
C GLN A 244 -11.96 -28.45 -5.86
N VAL A 245 -11.09 -27.69 -6.49
CA VAL A 245 -11.40 -26.41 -7.11
C VAL A 245 -12.44 -26.61 -8.24
N GLU A 246 -12.26 -27.61 -9.10
CA GLU A 246 -13.23 -27.92 -10.16
C GLU A 246 -14.62 -28.23 -9.58
N ARG A 247 -14.72 -29.07 -8.56
CA ARG A 247 -16.01 -29.38 -7.88
C ARG A 247 -16.64 -28.12 -7.27
N PHE A 248 -15.84 -27.27 -6.64
CA PHE A 248 -16.32 -26.02 -6.08
C PHE A 248 -16.96 -25.14 -7.15
N PHE A 249 -16.30 -24.96 -8.29
CA PHE A 249 -16.83 -24.09 -9.35
C PHE A 249 -18.02 -24.68 -10.09
N GLN A 250 -18.13 -25.99 -10.19
CA GLN A 250 -19.35 -26.62 -10.66
C GLN A 250 -20.55 -26.27 -9.76
N ALA A 251 -20.37 -26.37 -8.44
CA ALA A 251 -21.40 -26.00 -7.48
C ALA A 251 -21.68 -24.48 -7.48
N TRP A 252 -20.64 -23.64 -7.53
CA TRP A 252 -20.77 -22.18 -7.54
C TRP A 252 -21.51 -21.65 -8.74
N ARG A 253 -21.24 -22.17 -9.94
CA ARG A 253 -22.01 -21.83 -11.17
C ARG A 253 -23.50 -22.15 -11.01
N GLY A 254 -23.83 -23.30 -10.43
CA GLY A 254 -25.21 -23.67 -10.16
C GLY A 254 -25.93 -22.77 -9.16
N LEU A 255 -25.22 -22.29 -8.15
CA LEU A 255 -25.75 -21.33 -7.17
C LEU A 255 -25.88 -19.92 -7.78
N TRP A 256 -24.90 -19.50 -8.56
CA TRP A 256 -24.89 -18.18 -9.20
C TRP A 256 -26.04 -17.98 -10.21
N ALA A 257 -26.45 -19.05 -10.85
CA ALA A 257 -27.52 -19.03 -11.85
C ALA A 257 -28.93 -19.03 -11.25
N ARG A 258 -29.08 -19.08 -9.94
CA ARG A 258 -30.38 -19.07 -9.22
C ARG A 258 -30.69 -17.68 -8.67
#